data_3b3a166f7acd98717cef095079e27e58
#
_entry.id   3b3a166f7acd98717cef095079e27e58
#
_cell.length_a   1.000
_cell.length_b   1.000
_cell.length_c   1.000
_cell.angle_alpha   90.00
_cell.angle_beta   90.00
_cell.angle_gamma   90.00
#
_symmetry.space_group_name_H-M   'P 1'
#
loop_
_entity.id
_entity.type
_entity.pdbx_description
1 polymer ?
#
loop_
_entity_poly.entity_id
_entity_poly.type
_entity_poly.pdbx_seq_one_letter_code
_entity_poly.pdbx_strand_id
1 'polypeptide(L)'
;MLTLYHDWDAFCCIKVRFCLAEKALPWAGHVIDLQKLEQLHPDYLALNPNGVVPTLMHDDHIITESTVINEYLDEVFPGVRLTPEDPLERAHMRIWVKFQDDVLHPAVKMPTYQLMMRHAFAKLPREIVNERIAAAPSKVQADKLRSSVGGAPADLSAVEAARQIMDKALTRMENRLTSVPWFAGRYFSLADIAVSPFIDRLEWLRYAGMWDDKPAIRDWIHRIKARPAYVAAMPGRSQRLPVPDPG
;
A
#
# COMPACT_ATOMS: atom_id res chain seq x y z
N MET A 1 1.02 -23.19 7.45
CA MET A 1 2.13 -22.17 7.52
C MET A 1 1.76 -20.99 6.64
N LEU A 2 2.07 -19.74 7.08
CA LEU A 2 1.82 -18.54 6.28
C LEU A 2 3.06 -18.19 5.47
N THR A 3 2.89 -17.99 4.15
CA THR A 3 3.93 -17.43 3.27
C THR A 3 3.37 -16.18 2.60
N LEU A 4 4.07 -15.05 2.72
CA LEU A 4 3.69 -13.79 2.10
C LEU A 4 4.63 -13.48 0.93
N TYR A 5 4.07 -13.42 -0.27
CA TYR A 5 4.75 -12.89 -1.45
C TYR A 5 4.57 -11.38 -1.47
N HIS A 6 5.64 -10.63 -1.34
CA HIS A 6 5.56 -9.20 -1.09
C HIS A 6 6.76 -8.43 -1.64
N ASP A 7 6.59 -7.15 -1.87
CA ASP A 7 7.68 -6.18 -1.99
C ASP A 7 7.75 -5.33 -0.71
N TRP A 8 8.97 -4.98 -0.28
CA TRP A 8 9.16 -4.24 0.97
C TRP A 8 8.56 -2.83 0.93
N ASP A 9 8.71 -2.10 -0.19
CA ASP A 9 8.23 -0.72 -0.34
C ASP A 9 6.81 -0.62 -0.93
N ALA A 10 6.17 -1.76 -1.23
CA ALA A 10 4.82 -1.76 -1.75
C ALA A 10 3.78 -1.46 -0.66
N PHE A 11 3.01 -0.43 -0.88
CA PHE A 11 1.94 0.09 -0.03
C PHE A 11 0.99 -1.02 0.50
N CYS A 12 0.46 -1.87 -0.39
CA CYS A 12 -0.45 -2.94 -0.01
C CYS A 12 0.25 -4.06 0.79
N CYS A 13 1.54 -4.27 0.57
CA CYS A 13 2.33 -5.23 1.34
C CYS A 13 2.58 -4.75 2.76
N ILE A 14 2.82 -3.45 2.96
CA ILE A 14 2.94 -2.85 4.29
C ILE A 14 1.66 -3.10 5.10
N LYS A 15 0.48 -2.94 4.48
CA LYS A 15 -0.82 -3.24 5.10
C LYS A 15 -0.86 -4.65 5.70
N VAL A 16 -0.45 -5.64 4.92
CA VAL A 16 -0.50 -7.05 5.35
C VAL A 16 0.55 -7.35 6.41
N ARG A 17 1.79 -6.85 6.24
CA ARG A 17 2.83 -7.00 7.27
C ARG A 17 2.43 -6.36 8.60
N PHE A 18 1.73 -5.21 8.56
CA PHE A 18 1.25 -4.56 9.77
C PHE A 18 0.18 -5.40 10.48
N CYS A 19 -0.76 -5.98 9.74
CA CYS A 19 -1.76 -6.90 10.27
C CYS A 19 -1.10 -8.14 10.90
N LEU A 20 -0.16 -8.77 10.20
CA LEU A 20 0.60 -9.92 10.70
C LEU A 20 1.35 -9.60 12.00
N ALA A 21 1.98 -8.42 12.06
CA ALA A 21 2.71 -7.95 13.24
C ALA A 21 1.78 -7.63 14.43
N GLU A 22 0.63 -7.00 14.21
CA GLU A 22 -0.37 -6.74 15.26
C GLU A 22 -0.93 -8.03 15.85
N LYS A 23 -1.09 -9.05 15.04
CA LYS A 23 -1.56 -10.36 15.48
C LYS A 23 -0.43 -11.27 15.97
N ALA A 24 0.82 -10.80 15.94
CA ALA A 24 2.01 -11.57 16.28
C ALA A 24 2.08 -12.93 15.54
N LEU A 25 1.64 -12.98 14.29
CA LEU A 25 1.62 -14.20 13.47
C LEU A 25 2.99 -14.47 12.84
N PRO A 26 3.57 -15.66 12.98
CA PRO A 26 4.77 -16.05 12.26
C PRO A 26 4.46 -16.28 10.78
N TRP A 27 5.32 -15.79 9.91
CA TRP A 27 5.21 -15.96 8.46
C TRP A 27 6.57 -16.05 7.78
N ALA A 28 6.61 -16.71 6.63
CA ALA A 28 7.76 -16.73 5.74
C ALA A 28 7.59 -15.66 4.65
N GLY A 29 8.66 -14.89 4.38
CA GLY A 29 8.65 -13.86 3.32
C GLY A 29 9.22 -14.41 2.02
N HIS A 30 8.52 -14.15 0.90
CA HIS A 30 9.05 -14.31 -0.44
C HIS A 30 9.02 -12.96 -1.15
N VAL A 31 10.19 -12.37 -1.34
CA VAL A 31 10.29 -11.03 -1.94
C VAL A 31 10.05 -11.11 -3.44
N ILE A 32 9.15 -10.27 -3.95
CA ILE A 32 8.88 -10.04 -5.36
C ILE A 32 9.36 -8.62 -5.69
N ASP A 33 10.48 -8.51 -6.39
CA ASP A 33 11.10 -7.23 -6.73
C ASP A 33 10.30 -6.52 -7.85
N LEU A 34 9.48 -5.55 -7.44
CA LEU A 34 8.67 -4.77 -8.38
C LEU A 34 9.52 -3.90 -9.31
N GLN A 35 10.75 -3.55 -8.93
CA GLN A 35 11.66 -2.78 -9.77
C GLN A 35 12.18 -3.61 -10.93
N LYS A 36 12.27 -4.94 -10.75
CA LYS A 36 12.64 -5.92 -11.80
C LYS A 36 11.44 -6.48 -12.55
N LEU A 37 10.22 -6.03 -12.22
CA LEU A 37 8.98 -6.53 -12.80
C LEU A 37 8.76 -8.04 -12.55
N GLU A 38 9.23 -8.56 -11.40
CA GLU A 38 9.09 -9.98 -11.06
C GLU A 38 7.62 -10.39 -10.85
N GLN A 39 6.73 -9.45 -10.50
CA GLN A 39 5.28 -9.68 -10.42
C GLN A 39 4.64 -10.05 -11.77
N LEU A 40 5.34 -9.84 -12.88
CA LEU A 40 4.92 -10.22 -14.24
C LEU A 40 5.70 -11.44 -14.79
N HIS A 41 6.49 -12.11 -13.93
CA HIS A 41 7.11 -13.37 -14.29
C HIS A 41 6.05 -14.48 -14.34
N PRO A 42 6.11 -15.44 -15.30
CA PRO A 42 5.13 -16.51 -15.41
C PRO A 42 4.88 -17.28 -14.13
N ASP A 43 5.93 -17.57 -13.34
CA ASP A 43 5.81 -18.32 -12.08
C ASP A 43 4.97 -17.56 -11.05
N TYR A 44 5.13 -16.21 -10.96
CA TYR A 44 4.30 -15.42 -10.06
C TYR A 44 2.90 -15.20 -10.61
N LEU A 45 2.73 -15.05 -11.92
CA LEU A 45 1.41 -14.94 -12.55
C LEU A 45 0.59 -16.22 -12.38
N ALA A 46 1.22 -17.38 -12.22
CA ALA A 46 0.54 -18.64 -11.87
C ALA A 46 -0.05 -18.60 -10.43
N LEU A 47 0.56 -17.84 -9.51
CA LEU A 47 0.06 -17.63 -8.15
C LEU A 47 -0.98 -16.49 -8.10
N ASN A 48 -0.69 -15.38 -8.77
CA ASN A 48 -1.58 -14.22 -8.82
C ASN A 48 -1.70 -13.70 -10.26
N PRO A 49 -2.74 -14.11 -10.98
CA PRO A 49 -2.97 -13.72 -12.37
C PRO A 49 -3.13 -12.20 -12.58
N ASN A 50 -3.40 -11.43 -11.50
CA ASN A 50 -3.47 -9.97 -11.57
C ASN A 50 -2.09 -9.30 -11.69
N GLY A 51 -0.98 -10.04 -11.47
CA GLY A 51 0.37 -9.49 -11.54
C GLY A 51 0.62 -8.36 -10.55
N VAL A 52 0.11 -8.50 -9.31
CA VAL A 52 0.26 -7.52 -8.24
C VAL A 52 0.64 -8.20 -6.93
N VAL A 53 1.22 -7.45 -6.00
CA VAL A 53 1.51 -7.89 -4.64
C VAL A 53 0.61 -7.14 -3.65
N PRO A 54 0.32 -7.71 -2.45
CA PRO A 54 0.76 -9.00 -1.94
C PRO A 54 -0.09 -10.18 -2.41
N THR A 55 0.48 -11.39 -2.24
CA THR A 55 -0.26 -12.65 -2.25
C THR A 55 0.07 -13.40 -0.97
N LEU A 56 -0.93 -13.86 -0.25
CA LEU A 56 -0.76 -14.73 0.91
C LEU A 56 -1.02 -16.17 0.51
N MET A 57 -0.13 -17.06 0.90
CA MET A 57 -0.38 -18.50 0.86
C MET A 57 -0.51 -19.01 2.29
N HIS A 58 -1.63 -19.65 2.61
CA HIS A 58 -1.85 -20.36 3.87
C HIS A 58 -1.99 -21.83 3.55
N ASP A 59 -0.97 -22.60 3.92
CA ASP A 59 -0.75 -23.97 3.45
C ASP A 59 -0.80 -24.00 1.90
N ASP A 60 -1.78 -24.67 1.30
CA ASP A 60 -1.94 -24.76 -0.17
C ASP A 60 -2.97 -23.76 -0.73
N HIS A 61 -3.52 -22.86 0.10
CA HIS A 61 -4.54 -21.89 -0.32
C HIS A 61 -3.94 -20.52 -0.59
N ILE A 62 -4.24 -20.00 -1.78
CA ILE A 62 -3.81 -18.68 -2.22
C ILE A 62 -4.91 -17.66 -1.94
N ILE A 63 -4.54 -16.56 -1.29
CA ILE A 63 -5.42 -15.43 -0.99
C ILE A 63 -4.78 -14.16 -1.55
N THR A 64 -5.53 -13.45 -2.38
CA THR A 64 -5.13 -12.18 -2.98
C THR A 64 -5.94 -11.03 -2.40
N GLU A 65 -5.64 -9.79 -2.79
CA GLU A 65 -6.24 -8.55 -2.29
C GLU A 65 -5.90 -8.27 -0.81
N SER A 66 -5.05 -7.29 -0.58
CA SER A 66 -4.51 -6.97 0.75
C SER A 66 -5.57 -6.73 1.83
N THR A 67 -6.73 -6.21 1.45
CA THR A 67 -7.87 -5.99 2.34
C THR A 67 -8.51 -7.31 2.74
N VAL A 68 -8.73 -8.21 1.76
CA VAL A 68 -9.27 -9.55 1.99
C VAL A 68 -8.30 -10.39 2.82
N ILE A 69 -7.00 -10.30 2.52
CA ILE A 69 -5.95 -10.96 3.31
C ILE A 69 -6.04 -10.54 4.78
N ASN A 70 -6.18 -9.25 5.06
CA ASN A 70 -6.23 -8.75 6.43
C ASN A 70 -7.50 -9.18 7.18
N GLU A 71 -8.68 -9.17 6.52
CA GLU A 71 -9.92 -9.72 7.11
C GLU A 71 -9.77 -11.21 7.37
N TYR A 72 -9.22 -11.98 6.42
CA TYR A 72 -8.95 -13.40 6.60
C TYR A 72 -8.03 -13.71 7.78
N LEU A 73 -6.91 -12.97 7.91
CA LEU A 73 -5.99 -13.14 9.03
C LEU A 73 -6.66 -12.83 10.37
N ASP A 74 -7.53 -11.83 10.42
CA ASP A 74 -8.25 -11.48 11.64
C ASP A 74 -9.33 -12.47 12.02
N GLU A 75 -10.01 -13.07 11.04
CA GLU A 75 -11.06 -14.06 11.25
C GLU A 75 -10.52 -15.43 11.64
N VAL A 76 -9.43 -15.88 10.98
CA VAL A 76 -8.92 -17.25 11.12
C VAL A 76 -8.02 -17.41 12.33
N PHE A 77 -7.21 -16.41 12.65
CA PHE A 77 -6.19 -16.55 13.70
C PHE A 77 -6.64 -15.86 15.00
N PRO A 78 -6.47 -16.56 16.16
CA PRO A 78 -6.77 -15.98 17.46
C PRO A 78 -5.84 -14.82 17.81
N GLY A 79 -6.07 -14.15 18.93
CA GLY A 79 -5.27 -13.05 19.45
C GLY A 79 -6.00 -11.71 19.38
N VAL A 80 -5.26 -10.64 19.13
CA VAL A 80 -5.83 -9.29 19.04
C VAL A 80 -6.86 -9.25 17.92
N ARG A 81 -8.08 -8.83 18.26
CA ARG A 81 -9.15 -8.62 17.28
C ARG A 81 -9.03 -7.22 16.68
N LEU A 82 -8.94 -7.18 15.35
CA LEU A 82 -8.78 -5.93 14.58
C LEU A 82 -10.08 -5.49 13.89
N THR A 83 -11.07 -6.39 13.84
CA THR A 83 -12.42 -6.12 13.35
C THR A 83 -13.34 -5.81 14.54
N PRO A 84 -14.00 -4.64 14.60
CA PRO A 84 -14.90 -4.29 15.71
C PRO A 84 -16.06 -5.27 15.90
N GLU A 85 -16.44 -5.51 17.14
CA GLU A 85 -17.62 -6.35 17.47
C GLU A 85 -18.92 -5.61 17.20
N ASP A 86 -18.95 -4.31 17.46
CA ASP A 86 -20.10 -3.47 17.16
C ASP A 86 -20.34 -3.39 15.64
N PRO A 87 -21.55 -3.70 15.16
CA PRO A 87 -21.84 -3.72 13.72
C PRO A 87 -21.66 -2.36 13.05
N LEU A 88 -21.92 -1.25 13.75
CA LEU A 88 -21.78 0.09 13.20
C LEU A 88 -20.31 0.48 13.10
N GLU A 89 -19.49 0.22 14.13
CA GLU A 89 -18.05 0.43 14.08
C GLU A 89 -17.41 -0.45 12.98
N ARG A 90 -17.88 -1.71 12.83
CA ARG A 90 -17.44 -2.61 11.73
C ARG A 90 -17.82 -2.07 10.35
N ALA A 91 -19.00 -1.47 10.21
CA ALA A 91 -19.39 -0.81 8.96
C ALA A 91 -18.47 0.39 8.67
N HIS A 92 -18.17 1.22 9.68
CA HIS A 92 -17.21 2.31 9.54
C HIS A 92 -15.82 1.81 9.17
N MET A 93 -15.33 0.74 9.80
CA MET A 93 -14.06 0.10 9.42
C MET A 93 -14.03 -0.23 7.93
N ARG A 94 -15.05 -0.92 7.41
CA ARG A 94 -15.13 -1.31 5.99
C ARG A 94 -15.24 -0.11 5.05
N ILE A 95 -15.94 0.96 5.45
CA ILE A 95 -16.00 2.21 4.68
C ILE A 95 -14.59 2.84 4.53
N TRP A 96 -13.79 2.84 5.57
CA TRP A 96 -12.44 3.40 5.52
C TRP A 96 -11.45 2.49 4.79
N VAL A 97 -11.59 1.18 4.93
CA VAL A 97 -10.82 0.21 4.14
C VAL A 97 -11.14 0.36 2.64
N LYS A 98 -12.43 0.45 2.29
CA LYS A 98 -12.83 0.72 0.90
C LYS A 98 -12.36 2.09 0.40
N PHE A 99 -12.42 3.12 1.23
CA PHE A 99 -11.91 4.44 0.87
C PHE A 99 -10.40 4.41 0.61
N GLN A 100 -9.66 3.61 1.34
CA GLN A 100 -8.24 3.38 1.09
C GLN A 100 -8.02 2.73 -0.28
N ASP A 101 -8.76 1.68 -0.61
CA ASP A 101 -8.59 0.96 -1.88
C ASP A 101 -9.02 1.82 -3.09
N ASP A 102 -10.14 2.55 -2.98
CA ASP A 102 -10.73 3.29 -4.10
C ASP A 102 -10.14 4.69 -4.29
N VAL A 103 -9.64 5.33 -3.24
CA VAL A 103 -9.22 6.74 -3.27
C VAL A 103 -7.76 6.93 -2.87
N LEU A 104 -7.36 6.50 -1.66
CA LEU A 104 -6.02 6.79 -1.15
C LEU A 104 -4.94 6.08 -1.96
N HIS A 105 -5.12 4.79 -2.23
CA HIS A 105 -4.14 4.02 -2.99
C HIS A 105 -4.00 4.51 -4.45
N PRO A 106 -5.06 4.73 -5.24
CA PRO A 106 -4.91 5.31 -6.56
C PRO A 106 -4.25 6.70 -6.55
N ALA A 107 -4.61 7.55 -5.60
CA ALA A 107 -4.04 8.90 -5.49
C ALA A 107 -2.53 8.87 -5.20
N VAL A 108 -2.08 8.05 -4.25
CA VAL A 108 -0.65 7.98 -3.90
C VAL A 108 0.16 7.16 -4.91
N LYS A 109 -0.49 6.25 -5.64
CA LYS A 109 0.14 5.43 -6.67
C LYS A 109 0.66 6.28 -7.84
N MET A 110 -0.06 7.35 -8.19
CA MET A 110 0.34 8.24 -9.31
C MET A 110 1.69 8.91 -9.05
N PRO A 111 1.90 9.70 -7.98
CA PRO A 111 3.20 10.30 -7.71
C PRO A 111 4.28 9.25 -7.42
N THR A 112 3.97 8.15 -6.71
CA THR A 112 4.92 7.04 -6.51
C THR A 112 5.45 6.54 -7.86
N TYR A 113 4.57 6.35 -8.82
CA TYR A 113 4.96 5.88 -10.13
C TYR A 113 5.76 6.93 -10.89
N GLN A 114 5.26 8.16 -10.99
CA GLN A 114 5.88 9.23 -11.77
C GLN A 114 7.22 9.71 -11.20
N LEU A 115 7.35 9.74 -9.89
CA LEU A 115 8.54 10.29 -9.22
C LEU A 115 9.55 9.22 -8.79
N MET A 116 9.16 7.96 -8.67
CA MET A 116 10.04 6.89 -8.16
C MET A 116 10.19 5.71 -9.14
N MET A 117 9.10 4.98 -9.41
CA MET A 117 9.15 3.68 -10.12
C MET A 117 9.65 3.81 -11.56
N ARG A 118 9.25 4.82 -12.30
CA ARG A 118 9.66 5.01 -13.70
C ARG A 118 11.17 5.11 -13.87
N HIS A 119 11.88 5.71 -12.89
CA HIS A 119 13.34 5.81 -12.92
C HIS A 119 14.01 4.44 -12.75
N ALA A 120 13.40 3.54 -12.00
CA ALA A 120 13.86 2.15 -11.89
C ALA A 120 13.60 1.40 -13.21
N PHE A 121 12.41 1.51 -13.78
CA PHE A 121 12.06 0.84 -15.03
C PHE A 121 12.87 1.30 -16.23
N ALA A 122 13.25 2.58 -16.30
CA ALA A 122 14.11 3.12 -17.36
C ALA A 122 15.52 2.49 -17.39
N LYS A 123 15.94 1.85 -16.31
CA LYS A 123 17.23 1.15 -16.22
C LYS A 123 17.18 -0.32 -16.65
N LEU A 124 15.99 -0.87 -16.86
CA LEU A 124 15.82 -2.26 -17.25
C LEU A 124 16.20 -2.48 -18.71
N PRO A 125 16.75 -3.65 -19.06
CA PRO A 125 16.96 -4.05 -20.46
C PRO A 125 15.63 -4.04 -21.24
N ARG A 126 15.66 -3.55 -22.46
CA ARG A 126 14.47 -3.44 -23.31
C ARG A 126 13.78 -4.77 -23.55
N GLU A 127 14.56 -5.83 -23.70
CA GLU A 127 14.09 -7.19 -23.89
C GLU A 127 13.20 -7.65 -22.73
N ILE A 128 13.68 -7.43 -21.50
CA ILE A 128 12.93 -7.74 -20.26
C ILE A 128 11.63 -6.95 -20.22
N VAL A 129 11.69 -5.65 -20.50
CA VAL A 129 10.48 -4.82 -20.46
C VAL A 129 9.47 -5.26 -21.51
N ASN A 130 9.91 -5.56 -22.74
CA ASN A 130 9.00 -6.02 -23.81
C ASN A 130 8.35 -7.36 -23.46
N GLU A 131 9.11 -8.29 -22.90
CA GLU A 131 8.58 -9.57 -22.40
C GLU A 131 7.50 -9.34 -21.31
N ARG A 132 7.79 -8.48 -20.34
CA ARG A 132 6.85 -8.17 -19.25
C ARG A 132 5.62 -7.39 -19.72
N ILE A 133 5.76 -6.52 -20.72
CA ILE A 133 4.63 -5.86 -21.39
C ILE A 133 3.72 -6.90 -22.06
N ALA A 134 4.29 -7.89 -22.73
CA ALA A 134 3.53 -8.96 -23.38
C ALA A 134 2.81 -9.87 -22.35
N ALA A 135 3.42 -10.08 -21.19
CA ALA A 135 2.85 -10.86 -20.09
C ALA A 135 1.87 -10.07 -19.20
N ALA A 136 1.73 -8.76 -19.39
CA ALA A 136 0.91 -7.91 -18.52
C ALA A 136 -0.57 -8.33 -18.56
N PRO A 137 -1.22 -8.57 -17.41
CA PRO A 137 -2.61 -9.04 -17.33
C PRO A 137 -3.65 -8.10 -17.91
N SER A 138 -3.31 -6.83 -18.09
CA SER A 138 -4.24 -5.84 -18.64
C SER A 138 -3.52 -4.85 -19.56
N LYS A 139 -4.30 -4.30 -20.53
CA LYS A 139 -3.81 -3.22 -21.39
C LYS A 139 -3.34 -2.01 -20.58
N VAL A 140 -4.02 -1.68 -19.50
CA VAL A 140 -3.64 -0.55 -18.62
C VAL A 140 -2.24 -0.75 -18.03
N GLN A 141 -1.94 -1.95 -17.56
CA GLN A 141 -0.59 -2.26 -17.04
C GLN A 141 0.45 -2.23 -18.16
N ALA A 142 0.15 -2.81 -19.32
CA ALA A 142 1.03 -2.79 -20.47
C ALA A 142 1.34 -1.36 -20.94
N ASP A 143 0.32 -0.50 -21.09
CA ASP A 143 0.49 0.89 -21.53
C ASP A 143 1.27 1.71 -20.52
N LYS A 144 1.06 1.47 -19.23
CA LYS A 144 1.83 2.07 -18.16
C LYS A 144 3.32 1.73 -18.25
N LEU A 145 3.67 0.47 -18.47
CA LEU A 145 5.05 0.05 -18.68
C LEU A 145 5.67 0.68 -19.94
N ARG A 146 4.93 0.69 -21.06
CA ARG A 146 5.38 1.32 -22.33
C ARG A 146 5.72 2.80 -22.12
N SER A 147 4.88 3.55 -21.43
CA SER A 147 5.11 4.98 -21.14
C SER A 147 6.34 5.25 -20.25
N SER A 148 6.81 4.23 -19.51
CA SER A 148 7.94 4.36 -18.60
C SER A 148 9.29 4.19 -19.29
N VAL A 149 9.34 3.37 -20.32
CA VAL A 149 10.60 2.92 -20.98
C VAL A 149 11.13 3.92 -21.99
N GLY A 150 10.27 4.80 -22.49
CA GLY A 150 10.61 5.75 -23.54
C GLY A 150 11.38 7.00 -23.11
N GLY A 151 11.75 7.15 -21.82
CA GLY A 151 12.42 8.34 -21.31
C GLY A 151 11.56 9.62 -21.36
N ALA A 152 10.25 9.49 -21.60
CA ALA A 152 9.34 10.63 -21.56
C ALA A 152 9.42 11.36 -20.19
N PRO A 153 9.24 12.68 -20.11
CA PRO A 153 9.25 13.39 -18.82
C PRO A 153 8.12 12.90 -17.91
N ALA A 154 8.26 13.13 -16.59
CA ALA A 154 7.20 12.83 -15.64
C ALA A 154 5.95 13.65 -15.96
N ASP A 155 4.77 13.03 -15.85
CA ASP A 155 3.50 13.74 -15.97
C ASP A 155 3.21 14.48 -14.64
N LEU A 156 3.75 15.71 -14.56
CA LEU A 156 3.58 16.55 -13.38
C LEU A 156 2.14 17.07 -13.24
N SER A 157 1.36 17.14 -14.33
CA SER A 157 -0.05 17.52 -14.25
C SER A 157 -0.88 16.45 -13.57
N ALA A 158 -0.62 15.17 -13.90
CA ALA A 158 -1.24 14.03 -13.21
C ALA A 158 -0.81 13.93 -11.74
N VAL A 159 0.44 14.27 -11.41
CA VAL A 159 0.93 14.33 -10.02
C VAL A 159 0.18 15.42 -9.24
N GLU A 160 0.00 16.61 -9.83
CA GLU A 160 -0.73 17.71 -9.18
C GLU A 160 -2.22 17.38 -9.00
N ALA A 161 -2.87 16.77 -10.00
CA ALA A 161 -4.24 16.31 -9.87
C ALA A 161 -4.39 15.26 -8.73
N ALA A 162 -3.43 14.34 -8.62
CA ALA A 162 -3.39 13.38 -7.52
C ALA A 162 -3.19 14.07 -6.15
N ARG A 163 -2.36 15.12 -6.09
CA ARG A 163 -2.14 15.92 -4.86
C ARG A 163 -3.44 16.56 -4.37
N GLN A 164 -4.26 17.09 -5.29
CA GLN A 164 -5.58 17.65 -4.94
C GLN A 164 -6.55 16.60 -4.40
N ILE A 165 -6.52 15.37 -4.92
CA ILE A 165 -7.30 14.25 -4.39
C ILE A 165 -6.81 13.90 -2.97
N MET A 166 -5.49 13.85 -2.76
CA MET A 166 -4.89 13.58 -1.46
C MET A 166 -5.26 14.64 -0.42
N ASP A 167 -5.28 15.92 -0.79
CA ASP A 167 -5.69 17.01 0.12
C ASP A 167 -7.16 16.87 0.57
N LYS A 168 -8.06 16.60 -0.36
CA LYS A 168 -9.47 16.31 -0.04
C LYS A 168 -9.60 15.07 0.85
N ALA A 169 -8.80 14.05 0.60
CA ALA A 169 -8.78 12.84 1.41
C ALA A 169 -8.29 13.12 2.84
N LEU A 170 -7.23 13.90 3.02
CA LEU A 170 -6.73 14.33 4.32
C LEU A 170 -7.76 15.17 5.07
N THR A 171 -8.48 16.06 4.39
CA THR A 171 -9.59 16.81 5.00
C THR A 171 -10.70 15.87 5.51
N ARG A 172 -11.06 14.84 4.76
CA ARG A 172 -12.03 13.82 5.21
C ARG A 172 -11.51 13.03 6.41
N MET A 173 -10.22 12.68 6.42
CA MET A 173 -9.57 11.99 7.54
C MET A 173 -9.58 12.86 8.80
N GLU A 174 -9.20 14.15 8.69
CA GLU A 174 -9.23 15.11 9.80
C GLU A 174 -10.63 15.20 10.42
N ASN A 175 -11.66 15.42 9.60
CA ASN A 175 -13.06 15.51 10.06
C ASN A 175 -13.51 14.25 10.82
N ARG A 176 -13.07 13.06 10.38
CA ARG A 176 -13.38 11.82 11.10
C ARG A 176 -12.66 11.74 12.42
N LEU A 177 -11.36 11.99 12.44
CA LEU A 177 -10.51 11.83 13.61
C LEU A 177 -10.75 12.91 14.68
N THR A 178 -11.34 14.05 14.32
CA THR A 178 -11.82 15.04 15.28
C THR A 178 -12.95 14.49 16.17
N SER A 179 -13.74 13.55 15.66
CA SER A 179 -14.90 13.00 16.38
C SER A 179 -14.62 11.68 17.09
N VAL A 180 -13.61 10.93 16.65
CA VAL A 180 -13.27 9.59 17.18
C VAL A 180 -11.77 9.37 17.15
N PRO A 181 -11.23 8.57 18.08
CA PRO A 181 -9.78 8.34 18.13
C PRO A 181 -9.23 7.48 16.99
N TRP A 182 -10.03 6.61 16.38
CA TRP A 182 -9.63 5.69 15.32
C TRP A 182 -10.67 5.68 14.19
N PHE A 183 -10.28 5.29 12.98
CA PHE A 183 -11.16 5.40 11.81
C PHE A 183 -12.46 4.58 11.95
N ALA A 184 -12.44 3.42 12.58
CA ALA A 184 -13.66 2.65 12.86
C ALA A 184 -14.52 3.30 13.95
N GLY A 185 -13.91 3.82 15.02
CA GLY A 185 -14.59 4.37 16.18
C GLY A 185 -13.67 4.45 17.40
N ARG A 186 -14.02 3.73 18.46
CA ARG A 186 -13.29 3.80 19.75
C ARG A 186 -11.97 3.05 19.78
N TYR A 187 -11.82 2.02 18.95
CA TYR A 187 -10.67 1.11 18.98
C TYR A 187 -9.92 1.08 17.67
N PHE A 188 -8.61 0.86 17.77
CA PHE A 188 -7.75 0.55 16.64
C PHE A 188 -8.26 -0.66 15.86
N SER A 189 -8.21 -0.61 14.53
CA SER A 189 -8.82 -1.61 13.66
C SER A 189 -8.09 -1.78 12.33
N LEU A 190 -8.58 -2.70 11.48
CA LEU A 190 -8.13 -2.87 10.11
C LEU A 190 -8.23 -1.57 9.27
N ALA A 191 -9.10 -0.62 9.64
CA ALA A 191 -9.18 0.67 8.97
C ALA A 191 -7.90 1.49 9.17
N ASP A 192 -7.38 1.51 10.38
CA ASP A 192 -6.15 2.24 10.72
C ASP A 192 -4.92 1.57 10.07
N ILE A 193 -4.89 0.25 10.07
CA ILE A 193 -3.89 -0.54 9.34
C ILE A 193 -3.93 -0.23 7.84
N ALA A 194 -5.12 -0.14 7.26
CA ALA A 194 -5.28 0.14 5.83
C ALA A 194 -4.81 1.53 5.45
N VAL A 195 -5.10 2.55 6.27
CA VAL A 195 -4.80 3.96 5.96
C VAL A 195 -3.34 4.32 6.25
N SER A 196 -2.69 3.70 7.24
CA SER A 196 -1.35 4.10 7.69
C SER A 196 -0.25 4.10 6.61
N PRO A 197 -0.18 3.16 5.64
CA PRO A 197 0.81 3.20 4.57
C PRO A 197 0.66 4.39 3.62
N PHE A 198 -0.55 4.98 3.54
CA PHE A 198 -0.76 6.21 2.77
C PHE A 198 0.03 7.37 3.36
N ILE A 199 -0.02 7.56 4.68
CA ILE A 199 0.75 8.60 5.37
C ILE A 199 2.25 8.35 5.24
N ASP A 200 2.70 7.12 5.45
CA ASP A 200 4.11 6.74 5.27
C ASP A 200 4.62 7.09 3.86
N ARG A 201 3.82 6.79 2.83
CA ARG A 201 4.18 7.11 1.46
C ARG A 201 4.21 8.62 1.19
N LEU A 202 3.27 9.39 1.76
CA LEU A 202 3.29 10.85 1.64
C LEU A 202 4.54 11.46 2.30
N GLU A 203 4.93 10.96 3.47
CA GLU A 203 6.18 11.40 4.12
C GLU A 203 7.39 11.08 3.24
N TRP A 204 7.46 9.87 2.67
CA TRP A 204 8.54 9.47 1.79
C TRP A 204 8.62 10.33 0.52
N LEU A 205 7.46 10.74 -0.04
CA LEU A 205 7.34 11.67 -1.16
C LEU A 205 7.59 13.14 -0.78
N ARG A 206 7.93 13.43 0.50
CA ARG A 206 8.16 14.78 1.02
C ARG A 206 6.90 15.65 1.05
N TYR A 207 5.73 15.02 1.19
CA TYR A 207 4.43 15.70 1.27
C TYR A 207 3.91 15.85 2.72
N ALA A 208 4.78 15.69 3.73
CA ALA A 208 4.39 15.77 5.15
C ALA A 208 3.73 17.12 5.53
N GLY A 209 4.05 18.22 4.86
CA GLY A 209 3.39 19.51 5.10
C GLY A 209 1.89 19.55 4.78
N MET A 210 1.33 18.54 4.10
CA MET A 210 -0.10 18.49 3.76
C MET A 210 -1.02 18.34 4.98
N TRP A 211 -0.50 18.02 6.15
CA TRP A 211 -1.29 17.91 7.39
C TRP A 211 -0.80 18.80 8.52
N ASP A 212 -0.03 19.85 8.23
CA ASP A 212 0.44 20.79 9.25
C ASP A 212 -0.71 21.51 9.97
N ASP A 213 -1.79 21.77 9.25
CA ASP A 213 -3.03 22.38 9.74
C ASP A 213 -4.09 21.37 10.24
N LYS A 214 -3.74 20.07 10.34
CA LYS A 214 -4.66 18.96 10.66
C LYS A 214 -4.25 18.25 11.96
N PRO A 215 -4.61 18.81 13.13
CA PRO A 215 -4.14 18.32 14.42
C PRO A 215 -4.60 16.90 14.77
N ALA A 216 -5.82 16.49 14.36
CA ALA A 216 -6.32 15.14 14.65
C ALA A 216 -5.56 14.08 13.85
N ILE A 217 -5.20 14.37 12.58
CA ILE A 217 -4.31 13.51 11.79
C ILE A 217 -2.94 13.40 12.45
N ARG A 218 -2.34 14.50 12.89
CA ARG A 218 -1.02 14.48 13.55
C ARG A 218 -1.01 13.63 14.81
N ASP A 219 -2.06 13.75 15.63
CA ASP A 219 -2.22 12.93 16.83
C ASP A 219 -2.39 11.43 16.46
N TRP A 220 -3.21 11.14 15.47
CA TRP A 220 -3.38 9.76 14.98
C TRP A 220 -2.07 9.19 14.44
N ILE A 221 -1.31 9.95 13.64
CA ILE A 221 0.01 9.54 13.12
C ILE A 221 0.96 9.23 14.29
N HIS A 222 0.98 10.06 15.31
CA HIS A 222 1.80 9.82 16.50
C HIS A 222 1.45 8.49 17.17
N ARG A 223 0.16 8.20 17.37
CA ARG A 223 -0.32 6.94 17.96
C ARG A 223 -0.01 5.73 17.07
N ILE A 224 -0.14 5.85 15.76
CA ILE A 224 0.23 4.79 14.80
C ILE A 224 1.72 4.49 14.88
N LYS A 225 2.58 5.51 14.81
CA LYS A 225 4.04 5.35 14.84
C LYS A 225 4.58 4.82 16.17
N ALA A 226 3.86 5.01 17.26
CA ALA A 226 4.20 4.47 18.58
C ALA A 226 3.93 2.95 18.69
N ARG A 227 3.23 2.34 17.72
CA ARG A 227 2.94 0.90 17.76
C ARG A 227 4.14 0.07 17.31
N PRO A 228 4.64 -0.88 18.13
CA PRO A 228 5.75 -1.74 17.74
C PRO A 228 5.50 -2.50 16.43
N ALA A 229 4.26 -2.94 16.21
CA ALA A 229 3.86 -3.65 15.00
C ALA A 229 3.95 -2.78 13.74
N TYR A 230 3.65 -1.47 13.84
CA TYR A 230 3.87 -0.53 12.74
C TYR A 230 5.36 -0.46 12.39
N VAL A 231 6.21 -0.26 13.38
CA VAL A 231 7.66 -0.17 13.17
C VAL A 231 8.21 -1.44 12.51
N ALA A 232 7.76 -2.61 12.96
CA ALA A 232 8.17 -3.91 12.40
C ALA A 232 7.68 -4.12 10.94
N ALA A 233 6.56 -3.52 10.57
CA ALA A 233 5.98 -3.66 9.23
C ALA A 233 6.63 -2.74 8.19
N MET A 234 7.25 -1.63 8.62
CA MET A 234 7.80 -0.64 7.71
C MET A 234 9.08 -1.13 7.02
N PRO A 235 9.30 -0.77 5.75
CA PRO A 235 10.56 -1.04 5.07
C PRO A 235 11.71 -0.23 5.67
N GLY A 236 12.86 -0.85 5.81
CA GLY A 236 14.11 -0.15 6.12
C GLY A 236 14.51 0.80 4.98
N ARG A 237 15.35 1.77 5.27
CA ARG A 237 15.77 2.80 4.27
C ARG A 237 16.37 2.18 3.00
N SER A 238 17.13 1.11 3.13
CA SER A 238 17.76 0.40 2.00
C SER A 238 16.76 -0.41 1.14
N GLN A 239 15.56 -0.63 1.65
CA GLN A 239 14.49 -1.37 0.97
C GLN A 239 13.53 -0.43 0.22
N ARG A 240 13.72 0.88 0.34
CA ARG A 240 12.87 1.89 -0.30
C ARG A 240 13.47 2.39 -1.60
N LEU A 241 12.61 2.64 -2.56
CA LEU A 241 12.99 3.39 -3.75
C LEU A 241 13.34 4.84 -3.39
N PRO A 242 14.46 5.37 -3.89
CA PRO A 242 14.78 6.79 -3.68
C PRO A 242 13.76 7.68 -4.39
N VAL A 243 13.41 8.79 -3.74
CA VAL A 243 12.75 9.92 -4.41
C VAL A 243 13.87 10.80 -4.95
N PRO A 244 14.00 10.98 -6.26
CA PRO A 244 14.99 11.89 -6.83
C PRO A 244 14.80 13.31 -6.28
N ASP A 245 15.89 14.04 -6.09
CA ASP A 245 15.79 15.44 -5.72
C ASP A 245 15.09 16.21 -6.86
N PRO A 246 14.15 17.11 -6.55
CA PRO A 246 13.65 18.04 -7.54
C PRO A 246 14.83 18.90 -7.99
N GLY A 247 15.22 18.77 -9.26
CA GLY A 247 16.27 19.58 -9.89
C GLY A 247 15.94 21.07 -9.87
#